data_fdc7adcc7d944a93b528240bc3b7ed84
#
_entry.id   fdc7adcc7d944a93b528240bc3b7ed84
#
_cell.length_a   1.000
_cell.length_b   1.000
_cell.length_c   1.000
_cell.angle_alpha   90.00
_cell.angle_beta   90.00
_cell.angle_gamma   90.00
#
_symmetry.space_group_name_H-M   'P 1'
#
loop_
_entity.id
_entity.type
_entity.pdbx_description
1 polymer ?
#
loop_
_entity_poly.entity_id
_entity_poly.type
_entity_poly.pdbx_seq_one_letter_code
_entity_poly.pdbx_strand_id
1 'polypeptide(L)'
;MLKVVDIECIRKLYFREGWSIRRICKELHHSRKTIRKALDDAGPWEYRLTQPRPAPKVGPFLDLIRQWLKEDQRAPRKQRHTARRIYQRLRDEHGYKGAESTIRRTVALLRQELGTVPVEPYLILTSEPGEMAQVDWGQAKVELAGVLTTAHLFCLRLHYSGVSFVWASLHEKLEAFLEGHMRAFAWLEGVVEKVVYDNLSPVVRKVLHGHEKRELCERFVALRSHYLFESVFANPGAAHEKGAVENLVGYVRRNVLTPVPRVDSMDELNALLLSWCEQERQRRHERWTEEHKALQAVPSGTFKPCVIHWLPVNKLSLVTYECNRYSVPTYCIGQMVRSEVYADRLELYYRGNLVAVHRRATGRGHTELHLDHFLAALSRKPYAVTHAAVVRQLPEPYQTLRRHLLEADPSGYREMVQVLLL
;
A
#
# COMPACT_ATOMS: atom_id res chain seq x y z
N MET A 1 -29.31 -22.26 -38.78
CA MET A 1 -28.14 -22.70 -39.54
C MET A 1 -28.26 -24.19 -39.68
N LEU A 2 -28.07 -24.76 -40.92
CA LEU A 2 -28.10 -26.22 -41.10
C LEU A 2 -26.93 -26.86 -40.37
N LYS A 3 -27.18 -27.98 -39.73
CA LYS A 3 -26.11 -28.82 -39.18
C LYS A 3 -25.39 -29.55 -40.30
N VAL A 4 -24.14 -29.95 -40.08
CA VAL A 4 -23.36 -30.72 -41.09
C VAL A 4 -24.09 -31.98 -41.54
N VAL A 5 -24.77 -32.66 -40.62
CA VAL A 5 -25.62 -33.85 -40.89
C VAL A 5 -26.79 -33.52 -41.83
N ASP A 6 -27.39 -32.35 -41.73
CA ASP A 6 -28.50 -31.92 -42.61
C ASP A 6 -27.96 -31.66 -44.04
N ILE A 7 -26.77 -31.09 -44.17
CA ILE A 7 -26.10 -30.84 -45.45
C ILE A 7 -25.76 -32.17 -46.15
N GLU A 8 -25.20 -33.12 -45.40
CA GLU A 8 -24.88 -34.46 -45.92
C GLU A 8 -26.16 -35.16 -46.41
N CYS A 9 -27.23 -35.13 -45.64
CA CYS A 9 -28.52 -35.68 -46.01
C CYS A 9 -29.06 -35.07 -47.32
N ILE A 10 -29.08 -33.72 -47.42
CA ILE A 10 -29.51 -33.02 -48.64
C ILE A 10 -28.68 -33.44 -49.85
N ARG A 11 -27.38 -33.50 -49.72
CA ARG A 11 -26.47 -33.90 -50.81
C ARG A 11 -26.66 -35.36 -51.21
N LYS A 12 -26.86 -36.28 -50.24
CA LYS A 12 -27.16 -37.70 -50.51
C LYS A 12 -28.46 -37.86 -51.27
N LEU A 13 -29.55 -37.22 -50.80
CA LEU A 13 -30.85 -37.28 -51.48
C LEU A 13 -30.78 -36.75 -52.93
N TYR A 14 -30.03 -35.69 -53.17
CA TYR A 14 -29.90 -35.10 -54.50
C TYR A 14 -28.99 -35.88 -55.41
N PHE A 15 -27.73 -36.14 -55.02
CA PHE A 15 -26.70 -36.71 -55.88
C PHE A 15 -26.72 -38.24 -56.00
N ARG A 16 -27.23 -38.94 -54.95
CA ARG A 16 -27.31 -40.43 -54.97
C ARG A 16 -28.70 -40.94 -55.24
N GLU A 17 -29.71 -40.34 -54.68
CA GLU A 17 -31.07 -40.83 -54.81
C GLU A 17 -31.88 -40.11 -55.89
N GLY A 18 -31.31 -39.11 -56.55
CA GLY A 18 -31.91 -38.41 -57.68
C GLY A 18 -33.14 -37.54 -57.33
N TRP A 19 -33.31 -37.14 -56.08
CA TRP A 19 -34.50 -36.36 -55.70
C TRP A 19 -34.40 -34.93 -56.25
N SER A 20 -35.55 -34.41 -56.72
CA SER A 20 -35.63 -33.02 -57.15
C SER A 20 -35.57 -32.08 -55.94
N ILE A 21 -35.02 -30.87 -56.13
CA ILE A 21 -34.97 -29.80 -55.11
C ILE A 21 -36.35 -29.55 -54.48
N ARG A 22 -37.41 -29.65 -55.31
CA ARG A 22 -38.79 -29.47 -54.83
C ARG A 22 -39.21 -30.56 -53.82
N ARG A 23 -38.85 -31.81 -54.07
CA ARG A 23 -39.13 -32.93 -53.18
C ARG A 23 -38.31 -32.80 -51.87
N ILE A 24 -37.04 -32.49 -51.95
CA ILE A 24 -36.18 -32.25 -50.78
C ILE A 24 -36.71 -31.08 -49.91
N CYS A 25 -37.14 -29.97 -50.52
CA CYS A 25 -37.75 -28.86 -49.79
C CYS A 25 -39.00 -29.31 -49.00
N LYS A 26 -39.85 -30.14 -49.60
CA LYS A 26 -41.10 -30.61 -49.00
C LYS A 26 -40.80 -31.56 -47.82
N GLU A 27 -39.86 -32.43 -48.00
CA GLU A 27 -39.55 -33.48 -47.02
C GLU A 27 -38.75 -32.95 -45.82
N LEU A 28 -37.73 -32.11 -46.07
CA LEU A 28 -36.85 -31.61 -45.02
C LEU A 28 -37.27 -30.22 -44.50
N HIS A 29 -38.38 -29.68 -44.98
CA HIS A 29 -38.89 -28.36 -44.57
C HIS A 29 -37.89 -27.19 -44.68
N HIS A 30 -36.96 -27.24 -45.63
CA HIS A 30 -36.01 -26.19 -45.90
C HIS A 30 -36.35 -25.38 -47.13
N SER A 31 -35.92 -24.10 -47.13
CA SER A 31 -36.13 -23.24 -48.31
C SER A 31 -35.30 -23.67 -49.50
N ARG A 32 -35.78 -23.41 -50.72
CA ARG A 32 -35.04 -23.69 -51.97
C ARG A 32 -33.65 -23.06 -51.99
N LYS A 33 -33.51 -21.85 -51.40
CA LYS A 33 -32.23 -21.14 -51.29
C LYS A 33 -31.26 -21.87 -50.37
N THR A 34 -31.78 -22.43 -49.28
CA THR A 34 -30.98 -23.21 -48.31
C THR A 34 -30.50 -24.52 -48.90
N ILE A 35 -31.36 -25.24 -49.64
CA ILE A 35 -30.99 -26.49 -50.29
C ILE A 35 -29.97 -26.23 -51.42
N ARG A 36 -30.16 -25.25 -52.27
CA ARG A 36 -29.18 -24.89 -53.28
C ARG A 36 -27.83 -24.57 -52.67
N LYS A 37 -27.80 -23.77 -51.64
CA LYS A 37 -26.55 -23.49 -50.91
C LYS A 37 -25.86 -24.74 -50.38
N ALA A 38 -26.62 -25.72 -49.84
CA ALA A 38 -26.08 -26.99 -49.37
C ALA A 38 -25.55 -27.88 -50.49
N LEU A 39 -26.12 -27.77 -51.72
CA LEU A 39 -25.64 -28.50 -52.90
C LEU A 39 -24.37 -27.86 -53.46
N ASP A 40 -24.28 -26.55 -53.47
CA ASP A 40 -23.14 -25.78 -54.00
C ASP A 40 -21.93 -25.86 -53.04
N ASP A 41 -22.15 -25.85 -51.74
CA ASP A 41 -21.09 -25.86 -50.72
C ASP A 41 -21.39 -26.89 -49.62
N ALA A 42 -20.48 -27.84 -49.41
CA ALA A 42 -20.61 -28.90 -48.40
C ALA A 42 -20.40 -28.41 -46.95
N GLY A 43 -19.98 -27.14 -46.73
CA GLY A 43 -19.70 -26.60 -45.41
C GLY A 43 -18.44 -27.16 -44.75
N PRO A 44 -18.17 -26.87 -43.49
CA PRO A 44 -19.03 -26.18 -42.48
C PRO A 44 -19.16 -24.68 -42.72
N TRP A 45 -20.38 -24.20 -42.68
CA TRP A 45 -20.62 -22.76 -42.83
C TRP A 45 -20.35 -22.02 -41.53
N GLU A 46 -19.36 -21.15 -41.54
CA GLU A 46 -19.10 -20.26 -40.41
C GLU A 46 -20.20 -19.19 -40.26
N TYR A 47 -20.61 -19.00 -39.02
CA TYR A 47 -21.54 -17.91 -38.70
C TYR A 47 -20.77 -16.59 -38.72
N ARG A 48 -20.91 -15.79 -39.76
CA ARG A 48 -20.34 -14.44 -39.85
C ARG A 48 -21.36 -13.42 -39.42
N LEU A 49 -21.14 -12.82 -38.24
CA LEU A 49 -21.86 -11.64 -37.80
C LEU A 49 -21.40 -10.44 -38.65
N THR A 50 -22.30 -9.84 -39.42
CA THR A 50 -22.04 -8.63 -40.19
C THR A 50 -22.00 -7.37 -39.32
N GLN A 51 -22.58 -7.42 -38.13
CA GLN A 51 -22.51 -6.34 -37.13
C GLN A 51 -22.31 -6.93 -35.73
N PRO A 52 -21.50 -6.30 -34.86
CA PRO A 52 -21.35 -6.72 -33.46
C PRO A 52 -22.71 -6.71 -32.74
N ARG A 53 -22.93 -7.68 -31.85
CA ARG A 53 -24.16 -7.69 -31.04
C ARG A 53 -24.25 -6.44 -30.17
N PRO A 54 -25.42 -5.77 -30.12
CA PRO A 54 -25.60 -4.62 -29.22
C PRO A 54 -25.28 -5.01 -27.79
N ALA A 55 -24.55 -4.13 -27.07
CA ALA A 55 -24.22 -4.29 -25.67
C ALA A 55 -24.92 -3.23 -24.82
N PRO A 56 -26.26 -3.27 -24.66
CA PRO A 56 -27.04 -2.15 -24.12
C PRO A 56 -26.66 -1.76 -22.68
N LYS A 57 -26.19 -2.71 -21.87
CA LYS A 57 -25.80 -2.45 -20.48
C LYS A 57 -24.42 -1.82 -20.34
N VAL A 58 -23.44 -2.22 -21.14
CA VAL A 58 -22.06 -1.71 -21.04
C VAL A 58 -21.74 -0.67 -22.10
N GLY A 59 -22.52 -0.61 -23.21
CA GLY A 59 -22.30 0.33 -24.31
C GLY A 59 -22.13 1.78 -23.88
N PRO A 60 -22.99 2.35 -23.04
CA PRO A 60 -22.88 3.73 -22.58
C PRO A 60 -21.58 4.03 -21.81
N PHE A 61 -20.91 3.01 -21.27
CA PHE A 61 -19.71 3.15 -20.44
C PHE A 61 -18.42 2.81 -21.19
N LEU A 62 -18.47 2.39 -22.45
CA LEU A 62 -17.29 1.96 -23.21
C LEU A 62 -16.23 3.07 -23.32
N ASP A 63 -16.65 4.29 -23.62
CA ASP A 63 -15.72 5.40 -23.78
C ASP A 63 -15.10 5.81 -22.45
N LEU A 64 -15.87 5.77 -21.36
CA LEU A 64 -15.37 6.01 -20.02
C LEU A 64 -14.34 4.95 -19.60
N ILE A 65 -14.63 3.66 -19.85
CA ILE A 65 -13.67 2.58 -19.58
C ILE A 65 -12.40 2.76 -20.43
N ARG A 66 -12.54 3.12 -21.71
CA ARG A 66 -11.42 3.37 -22.61
C ARG A 66 -10.57 4.55 -22.15
N GLN A 67 -11.20 5.60 -21.65
CA GLN A 67 -10.52 6.75 -21.06
C GLN A 67 -9.69 6.32 -19.84
N TRP A 68 -10.27 5.61 -18.87
CA TRP A 68 -9.55 5.12 -17.68
C TRP A 68 -8.37 4.22 -18.05
N LEU A 69 -8.54 3.33 -19.03
CA LEU A 69 -7.45 2.48 -19.52
C LEU A 69 -6.33 3.26 -20.22
N LYS A 70 -6.64 4.39 -20.86
CA LYS A 70 -5.62 5.31 -21.42
C LYS A 70 -4.91 6.10 -20.33
N GLU A 71 -5.63 6.57 -19.32
CA GLU A 71 -5.06 7.25 -18.14
C GLU A 71 -4.13 6.31 -17.38
N ASP A 72 -4.48 5.04 -17.27
CA ASP A 72 -3.64 3.99 -16.69
C ASP A 72 -2.26 3.85 -17.36
N GLN A 73 -2.15 4.20 -18.65
CA GLN A 73 -0.83 4.15 -19.33
C GLN A 73 0.16 5.17 -18.76
N ARG A 74 -0.33 6.30 -18.25
CA ARG A 74 0.46 7.33 -17.58
C ARG A 74 0.67 7.06 -16.10
N ALA A 75 -0.17 6.20 -15.50
CA ALA A 75 -0.05 5.79 -14.10
C ALA A 75 1.06 4.75 -13.91
N PRO A 76 1.69 4.68 -12.72
CA PRO A 76 2.63 3.63 -12.38
C PRO A 76 2.02 2.25 -12.63
N ARG A 77 2.77 1.33 -13.29
CA ARG A 77 2.26 0.02 -13.72
C ARG A 77 1.50 -0.75 -12.62
N LYS A 78 1.94 -0.60 -11.38
CA LYS A 78 1.38 -1.29 -10.21
C LYS A 78 0.12 -0.61 -9.62
N GLN A 79 -0.26 0.58 -10.10
CA GLN A 79 -1.46 1.32 -9.67
C GLN A 79 -2.51 1.46 -10.78
N ARG A 80 -2.46 0.64 -11.80
CA ARG A 80 -3.44 0.63 -12.91
C ARG A 80 -4.71 -0.11 -12.51
N HIS A 81 -5.85 0.30 -13.07
CA HIS A 81 -7.13 -0.34 -12.79
C HIS A 81 -7.14 -1.83 -13.15
N THR A 82 -7.71 -2.65 -12.27
CA THR A 82 -8.14 -4.01 -12.61
C THR A 82 -9.56 -3.98 -13.20
N ALA A 83 -9.97 -5.03 -13.91
CA ALA A 83 -11.34 -5.15 -14.39
C ALA A 83 -12.37 -5.10 -13.24
N ARG A 84 -12.03 -5.68 -12.08
CA ARG A 84 -12.86 -5.62 -10.87
C ARG A 84 -12.97 -4.20 -10.32
N ARG A 85 -11.86 -3.44 -10.28
CA ARG A 85 -11.91 -2.05 -9.84
C ARG A 85 -12.73 -1.18 -10.78
N ILE A 86 -12.60 -1.38 -12.09
CA ILE A 86 -13.44 -0.71 -13.09
C ILE A 86 -14.93 -1.05 -12.84
N TYR A 87 -15.27 -2.32 -12.61
CA TYR A 87 -16.63 -2.72 -12.27
C TYR A 87 -17.15 -2.02 -11.01
N GLN A 88 -16.37 -1.98 -9.93
CA GLN A 88 -16.75 -1.31 -8.68
C GLN A 88 -16.97 0.19 -8.92
N ARG A 89 -16.06 0.86 -9.58
CA ARG A 89 -16.21 2.29 -9.91
C ARG A 89 -17.44 2.56 -10.77
N LEU A 90 -17.69 1.74 -11.79
CA LEU A 90 -18.89 1.89 -12.62
C LEU A 90 -20.18 1.71 -11.83
N ARG A 91 -20.20 0.77 -10.88
CA ARG A 91 -21.36 0.54 -10.01
C ARG A 91 -21.55 1.69 -9.03
N ASP A 92 -20.48 2.09 -8.35
CA ASP A 92 -20.53 3.01 -7.20
C ASP A 92 -20.58 4.49 -7.65
N GLU A 93 -19.87 4.84 -8.74
CA GLU A 93 -19.77 6.22 -9.24
C GLU A 93 -20.76 6.53 -10.40
N HIS A 94 -21.15 5.50 -11.17
CA HIS A 94 -21.94 5.70 -12.41
C HIS A 94 -23.21 4.84 -12.48
N GLY A 95 -23.58 4.13 -11.42
CA GLY A 95 -24.85 3.40 -11.32
C GLY A 95 -24.97 2.20 -12.27
N TYR A 96 -23.86 1.56 -12.67
CA TYR A 96 -23.86 0.38 -13.52
C TYR A 96 -24.60 -0.80 -12.86
N LYS A 97 -25.61 -1.35 -13.55
CA LYS A 97 -26.47 -2.47 -13.05
C LYS A 97 -26.20 -3.80 -13.77
N GLY A 98 -25.09 -3.96 -14.47
CA GLY A 98 -24.72 -5.18 -15.16
C GLY A 98 -23.84 -6.10 -14.30
N ALA A 99 -23.55 -7.30 -14.84
CA ALA A 99 -22.66 -8.27 -14.17
C ALA A 99 -21.18 -7.88 -14.29
N GLU A 100 -20.38 -8.23 -13.27
CA GLU A 100 -18.93 -8.06 -13.27
C GLU A 100 -18.27 -8.80 -14.44
N SER A 101 -18.78 -10.01 -14.80
CA SER A 101 -18.26 -10.81 -15.90
C SER A 101 -18.32 -10.08 -17.25
N THR A 102 -19.35 -9.25 -17.47
CA THR A 102 -19.47 -8.42 -18.68
C THR A 102 -18.35 -7.37 -18.72
N ILE A 103 -18.10 -6.67 -17.60
CA ILE A 103 -17.03 -5.68 -17.53
C ILE A 103 -15.67 -6.35 -17.69
N ARG A 104 -15.44 -7.50 -17.05
CA ARG A 104 -14.19 -8.26 -17.20
C ARG A 104 -13.90 -8.62 -18.66
N ARG A 105 -14.91 -9.09 -19.37
CA ARG A 105 -14.81 -9.41 -20.83
C ARG A 105 -14.54 -8.16 -21.67
N THR A 106 -15.26 -7.08 -21.41
CA THR A 106 -15.10 -5.79 -22.10
C THR A 106 -13.71 -5.20 -21.90
N VAL A 107 -13.22 -5.19 -20.65
CA VAL A 107 -11.88 -4.70 -20.32
C VAL A 107 -10.79 -5.56 -20.99
N ALA A 108 -10.97 -6.88 -21.08
CA ALA A 108 -10.04 -7.76 -21.78
C ALA A 108 -9.95 -7.42 -23.27
N LEU A 109 -11.09 -7.21 -23.93
CA LEU A 109 -11.16 -6.81 -25.34
C LEU A 109 -10.52 -5.43 -25.56
N LEU A 110 -10.87 -4.43 -24.74
CA LEU A 110 -10.29 -3.09 -24.85
C LEU A 110 -8.78 -3.07 -24.60
N ARG A 111 -8.26 -3.91 -23.69
CA ARG A 111 -6.83 -4.05 -23.47
C ARG A 111 -6.11 -4.74 -24.63
N GLN A 112 -6.75 -5.70 -25.29
CA GLN A 112 -6.22 -6.31 -26.50
C GLN A 112 -6.16 -5.28 -27.64
N GLU A 113 -7.19 -4.45 -27.81
CA GLU A 113 -7.20 -3.32 -28.74
C GLU A 113 -6.07 -2.31 -28.44
N LEU A 114 -5.75 -2.12 -27.16
CA LEU A 114 -4.72 -1.18 -26.68
C LEU A 114 -3.31 -1.80 -26.52
N GLY A 115 -3.12 -3.10 -26.80
CA GLY A 115 -1.81 -3.75 -26.91
C GLY A 115 -1.09 -4.17 -25.63
N THR A 116 -1.81 -4.55 -24.55
CA THR A 116 -1.15 -4.89 -23.26
C THR A 116 -1.65 -6.17 -22.59
N VAL A 117 -0.91 -7.30 -22.64
CA VAL A 117 -1.12 -8.51 -21.77
C VAL A 117 0.16 -9.36 -21.60
N PRO A 118 0.51 -9.91 -20.40
CA PRO A 118 1.00 -11.29 -20.21
C PRO A 118 0.54 -11.98 -18.91
N VAL A 119 0.66 -13.35 -18.82
CA VAL A 119 0.16 -14.23 -17.73
C VAL A 119 1.17 -15.33 -17.39
N GLU A 120 1.39 -15.62 -16.09
CA GLU A 120 2.15 -16.78 -15.58
C GLU A 120 1.39 -17.51 -14.43
N PRO A 121 1.55 -18.86 -14.22
CA PRO A 121 0.78 -19.65 -13.24
C PRO A 121 1.48 -19.82 -11.89
N TYR A 122 0.69 -19.97 -10.79
CA TYR A 122 1.16 -20.15 -9.42
C TYR A 122 0.54 -21.38 -8.73
N LEU A 123 1.25 -21.99 -7.76
CA LEU A 123 0.78 -23.09 -6.93
C LEU A 123 0.01 -22.59 -5.69
N ILE A 124 -1.00 -23.35 -5.29
CA ILE A 124 -1.77 -23.04 -4.08
C ILE A 124 -1.06 -23.69 -2.88
N LEU A 125 -0.64 -22.86 -1.92
CA LEU A 125 -0.10 -23.32 -0.63
C LEU A 125 -1.24 -23.33 0.39
N THR A 126 -1.33 -24.39 1.17
CA THR A 126 -2.25 -24.53 2.31
C THR A 126 -1.48 -24.38 3.61
N SER A 127 -2.03 -23.68 4.59
CA SER A 127 -1.51 -23.62 5.95
C SER A 127 -2.63 -23.84 6.96
N GLU A 128 -2.28 -24.28 8.17
CA GLU A 128 -3.22 -24.42 9.27
C GLU A 128 -3.57 -23.05 9.89
N PRO A 129 -4.72 -22.93 10.58
CA PRO A 129 -5.10 -21.71 11.28
C PRO A 129 -4.02 -21.26 12.29
N GLY A 130 -3.65 -19.98 12.26
CA GLY A 130 -2.66 -19.39 13.18
C GLY A 130 -1.20 -19.77 12.92
N GLU A 131 -0.93 -20.64 11.95
CA GLU A 131 0.42 -21.14 11.67
C GLU A 131 1.32 -20.06 11.07
N MET A 132 0.86 -19.39 10.01
CA MET A 132 1.76 -18.61 9.16
C MET A 132 1.18 -17.28 8.70
N ALA A 133 2.01 -16.24 8.78
CA ALA A 133 1.80 -14.98 8.07
C ALA A 133 2.98 -14.65 7.16
N GLN A 134 2.76 -13.87 6.14
CA GLN A 134 3.82 -13.34 5.29
C GLN A 134 3.83 -11.82 5.37
N VAL A 135 5.04 -11.24 5.41
CA VAL A 135 5.26 -9.80 5.44
C VAL A 135 6.07 -9.37 4.23
N ASP A 136 5.64 -8.29 3.60
CA ASP A 136 6.34 -7.64 2.49
C ASP A 136 6.20 -6.12 2.56
N TRP A 137 7.13 -5.41 1.93
CA TRP A 137 7.07 -3.97 1.73
C TRP A 137 6.61 -3.62 0.33
N GLY A 138 5.75 -2.62 0.26
CA GLY A 138 5.34 -2.03 -1.00
C GLY A 138 5.54 -0.53 -1.00
N GLN A 139 5.43 0.09 -2.18
CA GLN A 139 5.46 1.55 -2.30
C GLN A 139 4.26 2.01 -3.11
N ALA A 140 3.65 3.12 -2.72
CA ALA A 140 2.56 3.75 -3.46
C ALA A 140 2.75 5.26 -3.49
N LYS A 141 2.20 5.90 -4.53
CA LYS A 141 2.12 7.37 -4.58
C LYS A 141 0.85 7.83 -3.89
N VAL A 142 1.00 8.86 -3.07
CA VAL A 142 -0.09 9.56 -2.38
C VAL A 142 0.15 11.06 -2.47
N GLU A 143 -0.89 11.85 -2.53
CA GLU A 143 -0.80 13.31 -2.42
C GLU A 143 -1.00 13.67 -0.94
N LEU A 144 0.10 13.99 -0.25
CA LEU A 144 0.15 14.30 1.18
C LEU A 144 0.26 15.81 1.36
N ALA A 145 -0.75 16.46 1.92
CA ALA A 145 -0.83 17.92 2.08
C ALA A 145 -0.49 18.66 0.77
N GLY A 146 -1.04 18.21 -0.37
CA GLY A 146 -0.81 18.77 -1.70
C GLY A 146 0.52 18.38 -2.37
N VAL A 147 1.37 17.56 -1.72
CA VAL A 147 2.66 17.13 -2.26
C VAL A 147 2.63 15.64 -2.63
N LEU A 148 2.94 15.32 -3.90
CA LEU A 148 3.02 13.94 -4.37
C LEU A 148 4.19 13.21 -3.70
N THR A 149 3.89 12.37 -2.73
CA THR A 149 4.83 11.67 -1.86
C THR A 149 4.82 10.17 -2.12
N THR A 150 5.92 9.49 -1.82
CA THR A 150 5.99 8.04 -1.81
C THR A 150 5.71 7.54 -0.39
N ALA A 151 4.61 6.83 -0.21
CA ALA A 151 4.32 6.08 1.01
C ALA A 151 4.86 4.65 0.89
N HIS A 152 5.50 4.17 1.95
CA HIS A 152 5.98 2.79 2.07
C HIS A 152 4.93 1.99 2.84
N LEU A 153 4.48 0.87 2.25
CA LEU A 153 3.39 0.05 2.77
C LEU A 153 3.95 -1.21 3.43
N PHE A 154 3.81 -1.31 4.74
CA PHE A 154 3.98 -2.56 5.46
C PHE A 154 2.73 -3.41 5.22
N CYS A 155 2.88 -4.59 4.65
CA CYS A 155 1.80 -5.51 4.32
C CYS A 155 2.02 -6.84 5.03
N LEU A 156 1.12 -7.23 5.93
CA LEU A 156 1.08 -8.55 6.55
C LEU A 156 -0.16 -9.29 6.05
N ARG A 157 -0.02 -10.55 5.69
CA ARG A 157 -1.13 -11.41 5.27
C ARG A 157 -1.07 -12.76 5.96
N LEU A 158 -2.17 -13.18 6.57
CA LEU A 158 -2.37 -14.51 7.11
C LEU A 158 -2.57 -15.51 5.95
N HIS A 159 -1.93 -16.66 6.04
CA HIS A 159 -2.00 -17.66 4.96
C HIS A 159 -3.32 -18.42 4.94
N TYR A 160 -3.86 -18.79 6.09
CA TYR A 160 -5.09 -19.58 6.19
C TYR A 160 -6.32 -18.76 5.80
N SER A 161 -6.63 -17.68 6.51
CA SER A 161 -7.81 -16.85 6.24
C SER A 161 -7.62 -15.91 5.05
N GLY A 162 -6.39 -15.56 4.75
CA GLY A 162 -6.04 -14.52 3.80
C GLY A 162 -6.38 -13.11 4.30
N VAL A 163 -6.70 -12.94 5.58
CA VAL A 163 -6.87 -11.63 6.22
C VAL A 163 -5.56 -10.86 6.13
N SER A 164 -5.66 -9.57 5.87
CA SER A 164 -4.50 -8.75 5.57
C SER A 164 -4.54 -7.47 6.38
N PHE A 165 -3.39 -7.10 6.94
CA PHE A 165 -3.15 -5.82 7.59
C PHE A 165 -2.18 -5.00 6.74
N VAL A 166 -2.49 -3.71 6.56
CA VAL A 166 -1.65 -2.78 5.81
C VAL A 166 -1.51 -1.48 6.59
N TRP A 167 -0.29 -1.02 6.71
CA TRP A 167 0.05 0.24 7.37
C TRP A 167 1.07 1.00 6.52
N ALA A 168 0.96 2.32 6.46
CA ALA A 168 1.83 3.19 5.66
C ALA A 168 2.79 3.98 6.55
N SER A 169 4.04 4.11 6.08
CA SER A 169 5.09 4.93 6.67
C SER A 169 5.76 5.78 5.58
N LEU A 170 6.49 6.85 5.98
CA LEU A 170 7.29 7.64 5.06
C LEU A 170 8.62 6.97 4.67
N HIS A 171 8.98 5.86 5.31
CA HIS A 171 10.17 5.08 5.01
C HIS A 171 9.99 3.60 5.41
N GLU A 172 10.86 2.72 4.92
CA GLU A 172 10.89 1.28 5.23
C GLU A 172 12.10 0.89 6.09
N LYS A 173 12.49 1.77 7.04
CA LYS A 173 13.60 1.50 7.95
C LYS A 173 13.18 0.56 9.07
N LEU A 174 14.17 0.11 9.88
CA LEU A 174 13.97 -0.88 10.92
C LEU A 174 12.87 -0.50 11.92
N GLU A 175 12.83 0.76 12.37
CA GLU A 175 11.82 1.24 13.32
C GLU A 175 10.40 1.17 12.74
N ALA A 176 10.22 1.51 11.46
CA ALA A 176 8.93 1.37 10.78
C ALA A 176 8.55 -0.11 10.61
N PHE A 177 9.54 -0.98 10.37
CA PHE A 177 9.31 -2.40 10.27
C PHE A 177 8.86 -3.01 11.62
N LEU A 178 9.52 -2.63 12.71
CA LEU A 178 9.14 -3.03 14.06
C LEU A 178 7.74 -2.53 14.43
N GLU A 179 7.43 -1.28 14.10
CA GLU A 179 6.13 -0.67 14.35
C GLU A 179 5.02 -1.35 13.54
N GLY A 180 5.27 -1.69 12.27
CA GLY A 180 4.33 -2.41 11.42
C GLY A 180 3.91 -3.75 12.03
N HIS A 181 4.85 -4.52 12.60
CA HIS A 181 4.55 -5.77 13.31
C HIS A 181 3.73 -5.53 14.58
N MET A 182 4.15 -4.58 15.40
CA MET A 182 3.45 -4.25 16.65
C MET A 182 1.99 -3.87 16.36
N ARG A 183 1.77 -3.01 15.37
CA ARG A 183 0.42 -2.58 14.95
C ARG A 183 -0.40 -3.73 14.36
N ALA A 184 0.25 -4.60 13.55
CA ALA A 184 -0.41 -5.77 12.97
C ALA A 184 -0.88 -6.74 14.04
N PHE A 185 -0.01 -7.12 14.97
CA PHE A 185 -0.36 -8.05 16.05
C PHE A 185 -1.41 -7.46 17.00
N ALA A 186 -1.35 -6.15 17.29
CA ALA A 186 -2.38 -5.47 18.06
C ALA A 186 -3.75 -5.49 17.35
N TRP A 187 -3.79 -5.23 16.03
CA TRP A 187 -5.02 -5.25 15.24
C TRP A 187 -5.58 -6.67 15.04
N LEU A 188 -4.72 -7.68 14.91
CA LEU A 188 -5.11 -9.08 14.85
C LEU A 188 -5.55 -9.62 16.23
N GLU A 189 -5.27 -8.91 17.30
CA GLU A 189 -5.46 -9.36 18.69
C GLU A 189 -4.76 -10.70 18.98
N GLY A 190 -3.67 -10.97 18.24
CA GLY A 190 -2.95 -12.22 18.33
C GLY A 190 -1.69 -12.27 17.47
N VAL A 191 -0.91 -13.32 17.67
CA VAL A 191 0.39 -13.56 17.02
C VAL A 191 0.37 -14.93 16.35
N VAL A 192 0.85 -15.02 15.11
CA VAL A 192 1.04 -16.30 14.40
C VAL A 192 2.30 -17.02 14.89
N GLU A 193 2.35 -18.34 14.67
CA GLU A 193 3.55 -19.15 15.02
C GLU A 193 4.77 -18.72 14.19
N LYS A 194 4.59 -18.50 12.87
CA LYS A 194 5.67 -18.21 11.93
C LYS A 194 5.37 -16.98 11.09
N VAL A 195 6.38 -16.13 10.86
CA VAL A 195 6.31 -15.03 9.91
C VAL A 195 7.35 -15.20 8.82
N VAL A 196 6.89 -15.26 7.58
CA VAL A 196 7.73 -15.42 6.39
C VAL A 196 8.08 -14.05 5.81
N TYR A 197 9.34 -13.85 5.50
CA TYR A 197 9.88 -12.62 4.93
C TYR A 197 10.54 -12.88 3.59
N ASP A 198 10.29 -12.02 2.60
CA ASP A 198 11.16 -11.89 1.45
C ASP A 198 12.39 -11.05 1.85
N ASN A 199 13.49 -11.24 1.18
CA ASN A 199 14.84 -10.70 1.41
C ASN A 199 14.89 -9.29 2.06
N LEU A 200 14.79 -9.19 3.40
CA LEU A 200 14.70 -7.93 4.15
C LEU A 200 16.07 -7.34 4.46
N SER A 201 16.52 -6.38 3.65
CA SER A 201 17.73 -5.61 3.90
C SER A 201 17.80 -4.91 5.27
N PRO A 202 16.70 -4.35 5.85
CA PRO A 202 16.77 -3.64 7.13
C PRO A 202 17.07 -4.54 8.33
N VAL A 203 16.79 -5.83 8.24
CA VAL A 203 16.86 -6.79 9.38
C VAL A 203 18.12 -7.62 9.34
N VAL A 204 18.71 -7.83 8.16
CA VAL A 204 19.88 -8.68 7.97
C VAL A 204 21.16 -7.85 7.94
N ARG A 205 21.96 -7.91 9.00
CA ARG A 205 23.26 -7.23 9.08
C ARG A 205 24.31 -7.82 8.16
N LYS A 206 24.32 -9.14 7.94
CA LYS A 206 25.33 -9.82 7.13
C LYS A 206 24.81 -11.17 6.64
N VAL A 207 24.95 -11.42 5.33
CA VAL A 207 24.76 -12.77 4.77
C VAL A 207 26.13 -13.45 4.79
N LEU A 208 26.31 -14.43 5.65
CA LEU A 208 27.51 -15.26 5.67
C LEU A 208 27.38 -16.32 4.57
N HIS A 209 28.43 -16.45 3.73
CA HIS A 209 28.50 -17.45 2.67
C HIS A 209 28.53 -18.86 3.29
N GLY A 210 27.61 -19.73 2.88
CA GLY A 210 27.48 -21.13 3.28
C GLY A 210 26.43 -21.34 4.38
N HIS A 211 25.26 -21.84 4.00
CA HIS A 211 24.14 -22.34 4.82
C HIS A 211 23.77 -21.52 6.09
N GLU A 212 22.71 -20.70 5.94
CA GLU A 212 21.72 -20.35 6.98
C GLU A 212 22.10 -19.47 8.17
N LYS A 213 23.26 -18.82 8.26
CA LYS A 213 23.52 -17.86 9.34
C LYS A 213 23.43 -16.41 8.85
N ARG A 214 22.22 -15.86 8.83
CA ARG A 214 21.99 -14.42 8.73
C ARG A 214 22.14 -13.81 10.13
N GLU A 215 23.07 -12.90 10.29
CA GLU A 215 23.18 -12.11 11.53
C GLU A 215 22.02 -11.12 11.57
N LEU A 216 21.03 -11.39 12.41
CA LEU A 216 19.86 -10.54 12.62
C LEU A 216 20.23 -9.36 13.51
N CYS A 217 19.60 -8.20 13.29
CA CYS A 217 19.81 -7.08 14.18
C CYS A 217 19.15 -7.35 15.55
N GLU A 218 19.79 -6.87 16.63
CA GLU A 218 19.36 -7.10 18.03
C GLU A 218 17.92 -6.65 18.29
N ARG A 219 17.48 -5.57 17.67
CA ARG A 219 16.11 -5.05 17.84
C ARG A 219 15.05 -5.96 17.22
N PHE A 220 15.35 -6.62 16.12
CA PHE A 220 14.47 -7.62 15.54
C PHE A 220 14.44 -8.92 16.37
N VAL A 221 15.58 -9.33 16.91
CA VAL A 221 15.63 -10.45 17.86
C VAL A 221 14.80 -10.14 19.10
N ALA A 222 14.87 -8.90 19.62
CA ALA A 222 14.02 -8.46 20.74
C ALA A 222 12.53 -8.48 20.40
N LEU A 223 12.13 -8.07 19.17
CA LEU A 223 10.75 -8.19 18.70
C LEU A 223 10.28 -9.65 18.71
N ARG A 224 11.06 -10.55 18.12
CA ARG A 224 10.75 -11.98 18.09
C ARG A 224 10.63 -12.59 19.48
N SER A 225 11.56 -12.24 20.36
CA SER A 225 11.54 -12.70 21.77
C SER A 225 10.33 -12.17 22.55
N HIS A 226 9.89 -10.94 22.23
CA HIS A 226 8.72 -10.35 22.88
C HIS A 226 7.43 -11.04 22.43
N TYR A 227 7.23 -11.20 21.11
CA TYR A 227 5.99 -11.75 20.53
C TYR A 227 6.02 -13.28 20.35
N LEU A 228 7.15 -13.93 20.56
CA LEU A 228 7.37 -15.39 20.54
C LEU A 228 7.01 -16.05 19.19
N PHE A 229 7.25 -15.38 18.07
CA PHE A 229 7.09 -15.96 16.74
C PHE A 229 8.42 -16.40 16.12
N GLU A 230 8.37 -17.37 15.22
CA GLU A 230 9.51 -17.77 14.39
C GLU A 230 9.61 -16.88 13.14
N SER A 231 10.83 -16.51 12.74
CA SER A 231 11.07 -15.82 11.47
C SER A 231 11.66 -16.77 10.44
N VAL A 232 10.99 -16.90 9.31
CA VAL A 232 11.43 -17.68 8.16
C VAL A 232 11.78 -16.71 7.01
N PHE A 233 12.96 -16.89 6.42
CA PHE A 233 13.39 -16.06 5.30
C PHE A 233 13.33 -16.88 4.02
N ALA A 234 12.54 -16.46 3.03
CA ALA A 234 12.44 -17.13 1.75
C ALA A 234 13.78 -17.16 1.02
N ASN A 235 14.12 -18.32 0.43
CA ASN A 235 15.34 -18.46 -0.34
C ASN A 235 15.25 -17.70 -1.66
N PRO A 236 16.36 -17.04 -2.10
CA PRO A 236 16.43 -16.46 -3.44
C PRO A 236 16.21 -17.57 -4.49
N GLY A 237 15.09 -17.54 -5.20
CA GLY A 237 14.75 -18.51 -6.25
C GLY A 237 13.51 -19.38 -6.01
N ALA A 238 12.95 -19.42 -4.79
CA ALA A 238 11.68 -20.09 -4.50
C ALA A 238 10.48 -19.21 -4.88
N ALA A 239 10.27 -18.95 -6.15
CA ALA A 239 9.20 -18.07 -6.65
C ALA A 239 7.78 -18.56 -6.31
N HIS A 240 7.60 -19.83 -6.00
CA HIS A 240 6.33 -20.44 -5.64
C HIS A 240 5.89 -20.15 -4.18
N GLU A 241 6.81 -19.74 -3.30
CA GLU A 241 6.51 -19.29 -1.93
C GLU A 241 6.06 -17.82 -1.85
N LYS A 242 6.29 -17.04 -2.92
CA LYS A 242 6.09 -15.58 -2.97
C LYS A 242 4.70 -15.10 -3.39
N GLY A 243 3.88 -15.96 -3.98
CA GLY A 243 2.68 -15.55 -4.73
C GLY A 243 1.60 -14.81 -3.93
N ALA A 244 1.52 -15.01 -2.61
CA ALA A 244 0.41 -14.50 -1.81
C ALA A 244 0.53 -13.00 -1.45
N VAL A 245 1.72 -12.50 -1.09
CA VAL A 245 1.92 -11.12 -0.62
C VAL A 245 2.33 -10.16 -1.73
N GLU A 246 3.12 -10.57 -2.72
CA GLU A 246 3.34 -9.74 -3.92
C GLU A 246 2.01 -9.35 -4.57
N ASN A 247 1.04 -10.28 -4.55
CA ASN A 247 -0.34 -10.01 -4.94
C ASN A 247 -1.04 -9.01 -4.02
N LEU A 248 -0.76 -9.01 -2.68
CA LEU A 248 -1.38 -8.09 -1.73
C LEU A 248 -0.96 -6.65 -1.98
N VAL A 249 0.35 -6.36 -2.07
CA VAL A 249 0.85 -5.00 -2.37
C VAL A 249 0.24 -4.48 -3.67
N GLY A 250 0.23 -5.33 -4.70
CA GLY A 250 -0.39 -5.02 -5.98
C GLY A 250 -1.91 -4.82 -5.87
N TYR A 251 -2.58 -5.59 -5.04
CA TYR A 251 -4.02 -5.49 -4.80
C TYR A 251 -4.38 -4.17 -4.11
N VAL A 252 -3.66 -3.82 -3.02
CA VAL A 252 -3.87 -2.58 -2.27
C VAL A 252 -3.68 -1.36 -3.17
N ARG A 253 -2.60 -1.31 -3.95
CA ARG A 253 -2.35 -0.22 -4.90
C ARG A 253 -3.51 -0.03 -5.88
N ARG A 254 -4.03 -1.12 -6.44
CA ARG A 254 -5.06 -1.06 -7.49
C ARG A 254 -6.49 -0.90 -6.98
N ASN A 255 -6.78 -1.30 -5.74
CA ASN A 255 -8.15 -1.34 -5.24
C ASN A 255 -8.41 -0.35 -4.10
N VAL A 256 -7.37 0.07 -3.38
CA VAL A 256 -7.48 1.01 -2.26
C VAL A 256 -6.88 2.36 -2.63
N LEU A 257 -5.67 2.35 -3.23
CA LEU A 257 -4.91 3.56 -3.55
C LEU A 257 -5.03 3.96 -5.04
N THR A 258 -6.15 3.63 -5.68
CA THR A 258 -6.50 4.05 -7.04
C THR A 258 -7.94 4.56 -7.06
N PRO A 259 -8.18 5.83 -7.47
CA PRO A 259 -7.20 6.84 -7.87
C PRO A 259 -6.22 7.20 -6.74
N VAL A 260 -5.12 7.91 -7.09
CA VAL A 260 -4.14 8.35 -6.07
C VAL A 260 -4.85 9.12 -4.97
N PRO A 261 -4.79 8.67 -3.70
CA PRO A 261 -5.50 9.33 -2.61
C PRO A 261 -4.87 10.68 -2.29
N ARG A 262 -5.73 11.63 -1.91
CA ARG A 262 -5.35 12.94 -1.39
C ARG A 262 -5.68 12.96 0.09
N VAL A 263 -4.68 13.20 0.92
CA VAL A 263 -4.78 13.18 2.37
C VAL A 263 -3.93 14.29 2.98
N ASP A 264 -4.34 14.80 4.11
CA ASP A 264 -3.60 15.87 4.81
C ASP A 264 -2.50 15.32 5.74
N SER A 265 -2.63 14.06 6.15
CA SER A 265 -1.68 13.43 7.07
C SER A 265 -1.48 11.93 6.79
N MET A 266 -0.37 11.37 7.33
CA MET A 266 -0.16 9.93 7.33
C MET A 266 -1.19 9.19 8.18
N ASP A 267 -1.75 9.84 9.21
CA ASP A 267 -2.79 9.25 10.06
C ASP A 267 -4.09 9.07 9.28
N GLU A 268 -4.46 10.04 8.44
CA GLU A 268 -5.62 9.93 7.55
C GLU A 268 -5.44 8.82 6.52
N LEU A 269 -4.24 8.70 5.92
CA LEU A 269 -3.91 7.60 5.02
C LEU A 269 -4.03 6.26 5.75
N ASN A 270 -3.51 6.16 6.96
CA ASN A 270 -3.55 4.94 7.76
C ASN A 270 -4.98 4.59 8.20
N ALA A 271 -5.81 5.57 8.50
CA ALA A 271 -7.23 5.37 8.79
C ALA A 271 -7.99 4.78 7.58
N LEU A 272 -7.70 5.29 6.36
CA LEU A 272 -8.23 4.73 5.11
C LEU A 272 -7.80 3.28 4.89
N LEU A 273 -6.51 2.97 5.10
CA LEU A 273 -5.98 1.61 4.97
C LEU A 273 -6.58 0.66 6.01
N LEU A 274 -6.72 1.11 7.26
CA LEU A 274 -7.31 0.32 8.34
C LEU A 274 -8.79 0.02 8.08
N SER A 275 -9.55 0.99 7.61
CA SER A 275 -10.96 0.80 7.21
C SER A 275 -11.08 -0.27 6.13
N TRP A 276 -10.16 -0.29 5.17
CA TRP A 276 -10.12 -1.34 4.16
C TRP A 276 -9.74 -2.71 4.77
N CYS A 277 -8.78 -2.77 5.69
CA CYS A 277 -8.41 -4.01 6.39
C CYS A 277 -9.62 -4.61 7.13
N GLU A 278 -10.42 -3.78 7.80
CA GLU A 278 -11.65 -4.19 8.48
C GLU A 278 -12.67 -4.78 7.50
N GLN A 279 -12.90 -4.14 6.36
CA GLN A 279 -13.81 -4.63 5.33
C GLN A 279 -13.34 -5.99 4.76
N GLU A 280 -12.03 -6.17 4.56
CA GLU A 280 -11.47 -7.43 4.08
C GLU A 280 -11.56 -8.54 5.15
N ARG A 281 -11.40 -8.21 6.44
CA ARG A 281 -11.60 -9.11 7.57
C ARG A 281 -13.05 -9.58 7.65
N GLN A 282 -13.99 -8.67 7.51
CA GLN A 282 -15.44 -8.96 7.48
C GLN A 282 -15.82 -9.90 6.32
N ARG A 283 -15.25 -9.67 5.12
CA ARG A 283 -15.49 -10.53 3.95
C ARG A 283 -15.00 -11.96 4.13
N ARG A 284 -14.06 -12.18 5.06
CA ARG A 284 -13.44 -13.48 5.38
C ARG A 284 -13.82 -13.98 6.76
N HIS A 285 -14.94 -13.51 7.30
CA HIS A 285 -15.35 -13.71 8.70
C HIS A 285 -15.29 -15.17 9.16
N GLU A 286 -15.75 -16.12 8.37
CA GLU A 286 -15.75 -17.54 8.72
C GLU A 286 -14.33 -18.05 8.99
N ARG A 287 -13.44 -17.94 8.01
CA ARG A 287 -12.03 -18.36 8.15
C ARG A 287 -11.27 -17.51 9.18
N TRP A 288 -11.60 -16.23 9.29
CA TRP A 288 -11.02 -15.37 10.31
C TRP A 288 -11.37 -15.86 11.70
N THR A 289 -12.60 -16.24 11.96
CA THR A 289 -13.04 -16.74 13.27
C THR A 289 -12.31 -18.03 13.66
N GLU A 290 -12.02 -18.90 12.70
CA GLU A 290 -11.23 -20.12 12.94
C GLU A 290 -9.77 -19.76 13.23
N GLU A 291 -9.15 -18.91 12.42
CA GLU A 291 -7.77 -18.51 12.57
C GLU A 291 -7.53 -17.72 13.86
N HIS A 292 -8.40 -16.78 14.19
CA HIS A 292 -8.29 -15.96 15.41
C HIS A 292 -8.26 -16.80 16.70
N LYS A 293 -8.99 -17.92 16.74
CA LYS A 293 -8.97 -18.87 17.87
C LYS A 293 -7.63 -19.59 18.03
N ALA A 294 -6.90 -19.74 16.93
CA ALA A 294 -5.61 -20.43 16.89
C ALA A 294 -4.40 -19.49 17.09
N LEU A 295 -4.61 -18.17 16.99
CA LEU A 295 -3.55 -17.19 17.24
C LEU A 295 -3.08 -17.26 18.70
N GLN A 296 -1.78 -17.08 18.91
CA GLN A 296 -1.20 -16.93 20.26
C GLN A 296 -1.62 -15.57 20.83
N ALA A 297 -1.84 -15.52 22.16
CA ALA A 297 -2.17 -14.28 22.83
C ALA A 297 -1.05 -13.24 22.70
N VAL A 298 -1.41 -11.98 22.50
CA VAL A 298 -0.44 -10.87 22.50
C VAL A 298 0.13 -10.73 23.93
N PRO A 299 1.47 -10.70 24.09
CA PRO A 299 2.11 -10.53 25.39
C PRO A 299 1.66 -9.25 26.12
N SER A 300 1.51 -9.30 27.42
CA SER A 300 1.06 -8.18 28.26
C SER A 300 2.06 -7.04 28.40
N GLY A 301 3.32 -7.27 28.05
CA GLY A 301 4.38 -6.25 28.07
C GLY A 301 4.30 -5.29 26.90
N THR A 302 4.82 -4.07 27.09
CA THR A 302 4.91 -3.08 26.01
C THR A 302 6.21 -3.21 25.23
N PHE A 303 6.15 -3.53 23.95
CA PHE A 303 7.30 -3.46 23.05
C PHE A 303 7.45 -2.02 22.53
N LYS A 304 8.67 -1.47 22.58
CA LYS A 304 8.99 -0.17 21.97
C LYS A 304 9.59 -0.37 20.58
N PRO A 305 8.89 0.01 19.48
CA PRO A 305 9.36 -0.17 18.11
C PRO A 305 10.36 0.94 17.73
N CYS A 306 11.45 1.07 18.48
CA CYS A 306 12.46 2.11 18.29
C CYS A 306 13.85 1.52 18.10
N VAL A 307 14.73 2.31 17.50
CA VAL A 307 16.18 2.07 17.45
C VAL A 307 16.86 3.03 18.43
N ILE A 308 17.83 2.53 19.20
CA ILE A 308 18.51 3.31 20.22
C ILE A 308 19.84 3.82 19.68
N HIS A 309 20.10 5.11 19.81
CA HIS A 309 21.36 5.76 19.51
C HIS A 309 21.82 6.62 20.68
N TRP A 310 23.12 6.75 20.83
CA TRP A 310 23.73 7.75 21.72
C TRP A 310 24.25 8.89 20.87
N LEU A 311 23.74 10.10 21.11
CA LEU A 311 24.03 11.27 20.29
C LEU A 311 24.71 12.36 21.12
N PRO A 312 25.82 12.95 20.66
CA PRO A 312 26.48 14.06 21.36
C PRO A 312 25.68 15.35 21.17
N VAL A 313 25.57 16.13 22.24
CA VAL A 313 24.96 17.46 22.22
C VAL A 313 26.03 18.52 21.96
N ASN A 314 25.89 19.28 20.88
CA ASN A 314 26.84 20.32 20.52
C ASN A 314 26.64 21.62 21.33
N LYS A 315 27.52 22.62 21.12
CA LYS A 315 27.48 23.94 21.81
C LYS A 315 26.22 24.76 21.47
N LEU A 316 25.49 24.40 20.41
CA LEU A 316 24.23 25.04 20.01
C LEU A 316 23.01 24.37 20.65
N SER A 317 23.22 23.43 21.59
CA SER A 317 22.12 22.64 22.20
C SER A 317 21.38 21.78 21.20
N LEU A 318 22.10 21.20 20.21
CA LEU A 318 21.53 20.38 19.15
C LEU A 318 22.20 19.01 19.13
N VAL A 319 21.39 18.00 18.86
CA VAL A 319 21.86 16.67 18.41
C VAL A 319 21.65 16.55 16.91
N THR A 320 22.45 15.70 16.26
CA THR A 320 22.33 15.42 14.83
C THR A 320 21.95 13.95 14.62
N TYR A 321 20.86 13.73 13.88
CA TYR A 321 20.42 12.40 13.43
C TYR A 321 20.04 12.47 11.95
N GLU A 322 20.60 11.58 11.13
CA GLU A 322 20.34 11.51 9.67
C GLU A 322 20.47 12.86 8.93
N CYS A 323 21.50 13.62 9.25
CA CYS A 323 21.77 14.98 8.70
C CYS A 323 20.73 16.03 9.11
N ASN A 324 19.80 15.74 10.01
CA ASN A 324 18.87 16.68 10.60
C ASN A 324 19.26 17.01 12.04
N ARG A 325 18.91 18.19 12.52
CA ARG A 325 19.28 18.70 13.82
C ARG A 325 18.03 18.86 14.69
N TYR A 326 18.15 18.48 15.96
CA TYR A 326 17.04 18.53 16.92
C TYR A 326 17.53 19.16 18.21
N SER A 327 16.77 20.12 18.72
CA SER A 327 17.16 20.82 19.94
C SER A 327 16.92 19.97 21.20
N VAL A 328 17.75 20.20 22.20
CA VAL A 328 17.60 19.67 23.56
C VAL A 328 17.80 20.80 24.55
N PRO A 329 17.36 20.69 25.82
CA PRO A 329 17.61 21.70 26.82
C PRO A 329 19.10 22.03 26.97
N THR A 330 19.43 23.33 27.20
CA THR A 330 20.81 23.84 27.23
C THR A 330 21.70 23.20 28.27
N TYR A 331 21.11 22.63 29.36
CA TYR A 331 21.90 21.90 30.36
C TYR A 331 22.48 20.56 29.87
N CYS A 332 22.02 20.08 28.70
CA CYS A 332 22.57 18.88 28.06
C CYS A 332 23.83 19.15 27.21
N ILE A 333 24.25 20.41 27.03
CA ILE A 333 25.42 20.76 26.19
C ILE A 333 26.68 20.02 26.65
N GLY A 334 27.39 19.43 25.68
CA GLY A 334 28.61 18.67 25.92
C GLY A 334 28.37 17.25 26.48
N GLN A 335 27.14 16.84 26.63
CA GLN A 335 26.75 15.53 27.12
C GLN A 335 26.33 14.59 26.00
N MET A 336 26.24 13.30 26.31
CA MET A 336 25.60 12.30 25.45
C MET A 336 24.16 12.11 25.87
N VAL A 337 23.23 12.16 24.93
CA VAL A 337 21.82 11.83 25.15
C VAL A 337 21.46 10.50 24.47
N ARG A 338 20.65 9.71 25.12
CA ARG A 338 20.09 8.49 24.56
C ARG A 338 18.89 8.88 23.70
N SER A 339 18.94 8.54 22.44
CA SER A 339 17.82 8.76 21.48
C SER A 339 17.09 7.46 21.20
N GLU A 340 15.79 7.42 21.43
CA GLU A 340 14.88 6.39 20.95
C GLU A 340 14.23 6.90 19.68
N VAL A 341 14.61 6.33 18.54
CA VAL A 341 14.14 6.73 17.21
C VAL A 341 13.01 5.83 16.78
N TYR A 342 11.83 6.40 16.60
CA TYR A 342 10.62 5.77 16.10
C TYR A 342 10.42 6.07 14.60
N ALA A 343 9.36 5.54 14.00
CA ALA A 343 9.05 5.80 12.60
C ALA A 343 8.70 7.28 12.34
N ASP A 344 8.05 7.95 13.29
CA ASP A 344 7.49 9.30 13.17
C ASP A 344 8.16 10.35 14.05
N ARG A 345 8.91 9.94 15.10
CA ARG A 345 9.46 10.83 16.12
C ARG A 345 10.79 10.37 16.68
N LEU A 346 11.47 11.28 17.37
CA LEU A 346 12.63 11.03 18.20
C LEU A 346 12.30 11.41 19.65
N GLU A 347 12.56 10.51 20.59
CA GLU A 347 12.50 10.75 22.02
C GLU A 347 13.93 10.80 22.57
N LEU A 348 14.29 11.92 23.19
CA LEU A 348 15.65 12.17 23.68
C LEU A 348 15.66 12.12 25.20
N TYR A 349 16.56 11.32 25.75
CA TYR A 349 16.67 11.06 27.19
C TYR A 349 18.04 11.48 27.72
N TYR A 350 18.05 12.18 28.82
CA TYR A 350 19.26 12.52 29.56
C TYR A 350 19.14 12.04 31.00
N ARG A 351 20.13 11.26 31.46
CA ARG A 351 20.13 10.63 32.81
C ARG A 351 18.83 9.89 33.15
N GLY A 352 18.24 9.21 32.16
CA GLY A 352 17.01 8.44 32.34
C GLY A 352 15.71 9.25 32.18
N ASN A 353 15.76 10.57 32.19
CA ASN A 353 14.60 11.44 32.02
C ASN A 353 14.38 11.82 30.55
N LEU A 354 13.12 11.83 30.11
CA LEU A 354 12.73 12.35 28.80
C LEU A 354 12.92 13.86 28.80
N VAL A 355 13.77 14.39 27.92
CA VAL A 355 14.10 15.83 27.86
C VAL A 355 13.61 16.50 26.59
N ALA A 356 13.33 15.75 25.53
CA ALA A 356 12.74 16.28 24.30
C ALA A 356 12.02 15.18 23.50
N VAL A 357 10.94 15.57 22.81
CA VAL A 357 10.27 14.78 21.78
C VAL A 357 10.18 15.64 20.53
N HIS A 358 10.72 15.16 19.42
CA HIS A 358 10.64 15.85 18.15
C HIS A 358 9.96 14.99 17.11
N ARG A 359 9.18 15.60 16.21
CA ARG A 359 8.74 14.94 14.99
C ARG A 359 9.96 14.64 14.13
N ARG A 360 10.04 13.44 13.58
CA ARG A 360 11.15 13.08 12.71
C ARG A 360 11.04 13.83 11.38
N ALA A 361 12.07 14.60 11.06
CA ALA A 361 12.14 15.33 9.82
C ALA A 361 12.35 14.38 8.62
N THR A 362 11.64 14.64 7.54
CA THR A 362 11.81 13.95 6.25
C THR A 362 12.82 14.71 5.39
N GLY A 363 13.77 14.01 4.75
CA GLY A 363 14.83 14.63 3.98
C GLY A 363 16.07 14.91 4.79
N ARG A 364 16.84 15.95 4.41
CA ARG A 364 18.14 16.30 5.01
C ARG A 364 18.25 17.81 5.24
N GLY A 365 19.02 18.20 6.25
CA GLY A 365 19.37 19.60 6.52
C GLY A 365 18.32 20.37 7.34
N HIS A 366 17.24 19.71 7.79
CA HIS A 366 16.24 20.34 8.63
C HIS A 366 16.76 20.58 10.05
N THR A 367 16.26 21.62 10.71
CA THR A 367 16.57 21.94 12.09
C THR A 367 15.26 22.20 12.84
N GLU A 368 14.94 21.29 13.77
CA GLU A 368 13.74 21.34 14.61
C GLU A 368 14.13 21.94 15.96
N LEU A 369 13.54 23.09 16.29
CA LEU A 369 13.84 23.84 17.51
C LEU A 369 12.58 23.97 18.38
N HIS A 370 12.71 23.64 19.67
CA HIS A 370 11.70 23.94 20.68
C HIS A 370 12.14 25.12 21.51
N LEU A 371 11.29 26.14 21.65
CA LEU A 371 11.59 27.36 22.38
C LEU A 371 12.00 27.08 23.84
N ASP A 372 11.30 26.19 24.51
CA ASP A 372 11.52 25.85 25.93
C ASP A 372 12.96 25.41 26.21
N HIS A 373 13.62 24.79 25.23
CA HIS A 373 14.99 24.37 25.38
C HIS A 373 15.99 25.52 25.51
N PHE A 374 15.62 26.72 25.05
CA PHE A 374 16.47 27.91 25.01
C PHE A 374 16.06 29.03 25.99
N LEU A 375 14.94 28.95 26.68
CA LEU A 375 14.44 29.98 27.57
C LEU A 375 15.47 30.41 28.63
N ALA A 376 16.13 29.44 29.27
CA ALA A 376 17.20 29.73 30.23
C ALA A 376 18.42 30.45 29.60
N ALA A 377 18.71 30.19 28.31
CA ALA A 377 19.79 30.89 27.62
C ALA A 377 19.37 32.30 27.19
N LEU A 378 18.11 32.47 26.74
CA LEU A 378 17.55 33.77 26.37
C LEU A 378 17.43 34.68 27.60
N SER A 379 17.07 34.17 28.77
CA SER A 379 17.06 34.93 30.02
C SER A 379 18.44 35.47 30.40
N ARG A 380 19.50 34.70 30.17
CA ARG A 380 20.90 35.12 30.44
C ARG A 380 21.44 36.06 29.38
N LYS A 381 20.96 35.97 28.15
CA LYS A 381 21.41 36.72 26.97
C LYS A 381 20.20 37.33 26.25
N PRO A 382 19.47 38.28 26.84
CA PRO A 382 18.20 38.73 26.26
C PRO A 382 18.34 39.32 24.85
N TYR A 383 19.45 39.97 24.53
CA TYR A 383 19.72 40.50 23.20
C TYR A 383 19.66 39.43 22.09
N ALA A 384 19.89 38.16 22.42
CA ALA A 384 19.81 37.07 21.43
C ALA A 384 18.41 36.92 20.80
N VAL A 385 17.33 37.41 21.44
CA VAL A 385 15.96 37.42 20.89
C VAL A 385 15.91 38.11 19.51
N THR A 386 16.77 39.08 19.26
CA THR A 386 16.82 39.81 18.01
C THR A 386 17.15 38.91 16.81
N HIS A 387 18.00 37.88 17.02
CA HIS A 387 18.57 37.08 15.93
C HIS A 387 18.47 35.57 16.11
N ALA A 388 18.03 35.07 17.29
CA ALA A 388 17.93 33.64 17.57
C ALA A 388 16.98 32.92 16.60
N ALA A 389 17.46 31.86 15.95
CA ALA A 389 16.67 31.08 14.99
C ALA A 389 15.37 30.54 15.59
N VAL A 390 15.41 30.07 16.84
CA VAL A 390 14.24 29.56 17.56
C VAL A 390 13.13 30.62 17.70
N VAL A 391 13.51 31.89 17.94
CA VAL A 391 12.55 32.98 18.05
C VAL A 391 11.99 33.37 16.68
N ARG A 392 12.81 33.30 15.62
CA ARG A 392 12.38 33.56 14.23
C ARG A 392 11.42 32.51 13.69
N GLN A 393 11.41 31.32 14.25
CA GLN A 393 10.49 30.23 13.88
C GLN A 393 9.13 30.29 14.58
N LEU A 394 8.94 31.21 15.53
CA LEU A 394 7.66 31.39 16.21
C LEU A 394 6.58 31.91 15.26
N PRO A 395 5.29 31.63 15.55
CA PRO A 395 4.16 32.11 14.76
C PRO A 395 4.14 33.63 14.57
N GLU A 396 3.50 34.12 13.49
CA GLU A 396 3.50 35.53 13.10
C GLU A 396 3.09 36.51 14.21
N PRO A 397 2.15 36.22 15.13
CA PRO A 397 1.85 37.12 16.25
C PRO A 397 3.07 37.46 17.10
N TYR A 398 3.93 36.46 17.37
CA TYR A 398 5.18 36.68 18.11
C TYR A 398 6.20 37.48 17.34
N GLN A 399 6.28 37.30 16.01
CA GLN A 399 7.16 38.08 15.15
C GLN A 399 6.73 39.55 15.09
N THR A 400 5.43 39.79 15.02
CA THR A 400 4.86 41.13 15.04
C THR A 400 5.12 41.82 16.38
N LEU A 401 4.85 41.14 17.50
CA LEU A 401 5.14 41.67 18.83
C LEU A 401 6.63 41.96 19.01
N ARG A 402 7.50 41.05 18.62
CA ARG A 402 8.96 41.25 18.66
C ARG A 402 9.39 42.50 17.90
N ARG A 403 8.83 42.71 16.67
CA ARG A 403 9.11 43.88 15.85
C ARG A 403 8.70 45.16 16.54
N HIS A 404 7.47 45.22 17.06
CA HIS A 404 6.98 46.42 17.80
C HIS A 404 7.82 46.72 19.03
N LEU A 405 8.15 45.72 19.85
CA LEU A 405 8.95 45.94 21.05
C LEU A 405 10.36 46.44 20.71
N LEU A 406 10.98 45.91 19.65
CA LEU A 406 12.33 46.32 19.24
C LEU A 406 12.38 47.72 18.56
N GLU A 407 11.27 48.13 17.92
CA GLU A 407 11.15 49.45 17.29
C GLU A 407 10.77 50.53 18.35
N ALA A 408 9.99 50.19 19.40
CA ALA A 408 9.55 51.09 20.40
C ALA A 408 10.64 51.51 21.44
N ASP A 409 11.50 50.53 21.81
CA ASP A 409 12.55 50.71 22.81
C ASP A 409 13.82 49.91 22.46
N PRO A 410 15.02 50.49 22.48
CA PRO A 410 16.26 49.76 22.35
C PRO A 410 16.43 48.60 23.34
N SER A 411 15.74 48.60 24.49
CA SER A 411 15.73 47.52 25.46
C SER A 411 14.52 46.56 25.34
N GLY A 412 13.65 46.71 24.34
CA GLY A 412 12.45 45.91 24.10
C GLY A 412 12.71 44.40 23.94
N TYR A 413 13.96 44.00 23.65
CA TYR A 413 14.40 42.60 23.67
C TYR A 413 14.25 41.97 25.07
N ARG A 414 14.33 42.73 26.18
CA ARG A 414 14.11 42.22 27.55
C ARG A 414 12.66 41.90 27.80
N GLU A 415 11.77 42.80 27.36
CA GLU A 415 10.32 42.60 27.43
C GLU A 415 9.88 41.40 26.62
N MET A 416 10.44 41.24 25.42
CA MET A 416 10.15 40.07 24.61
C MET A 416 10.58 38.76 25.30
N VAL A 417 11.73 38.73 26.00
CA VAL A 417 12.12 37.56 26.82
C VAL A 417 11.12 37.30 27.94
N GLN A 418 10.62 38.34 28.60
CA GLN A 418 9.58 38.18 29.65
C GLN A 418 8.31 37.54 29.05
N VAL A 419 7.87 38.01 27.89
CA VAL A 419 6.71 37.44 27.19
C VAL A 419 6.95 35.96 26.80
N LEU A 420 8.15 35.58 26.40
CA LEU A 420 8.48 34.19 26.06
C LEU A 420 8.58 33.26 27.29
N LEU A 421 8.73 33.85 28.50
CA LEU A 421 8.80 33.10 29.77
C LEU A 421 7.44 32.89 30.41
N LEU A 422 6.37 33.60 29.97
CA LEU A 422 4.98 33.38 30.35
C LEU A 422 4.37 32.17 29.65
#